data_a073cdb2be78832b664d39a955cef2c1
#
_entry.id   a073cdb2be78832b664d39a955cef2c1
#
_cell.length_a   1.000
_cell.length_b   1.000
_cell.length_c   1.000
_cell.angle_alpha   90.00
_cell.angle_beta   90.00
_cell.angle_gamma   90.00
#
_symmetry.space_group_name_H-M   'P 1'
#
loop_
_entity.id
_entity.type
_entity.pdbx_description
1 polymer ?
#
loop_
_entity_poly.entity_id
_entity_poly.type
_entity_poly.pdbx_seq_one_letter_code
_entity_poly.pdbx_strand_id
1 'polypeptide(L)'
;MKRITAITIISLILFCLYSCGVAGTKERVVMGDEQTELYLPLIEGQRVALLTNHTGLAGTKADSPHILDVLLAHKVDVEMVLSPEHGFRGTADAGEKVGSTTDPKTGVPVISLYGAGAKPDPEAFDVLMVDIQDVGTRFYTYYITMMRMMNVCAAAGKQVIILDRPNPNGFMVDGPILDMKHKSGVGALPIPVMHGMTLGELARMIVGEGWLDGGLKCSLIVIPCLNYTHETLYELPVAPSPNLKDMQAVYLYPSTCLFEGTTLSLGRGTDFPFEVYGHPSMDETGFAFTPISVPGAKNPPLRDRECKGVDLREIPQEVIRANGVDLSYIVDAYKRMAPSGEKFWNGSFFEKLIGVDYVRSMIEEGATAEEIEARWEEDVKNFLPKRAKYLIYE
;
A
#
# COMPACT_ATOMS: atom_id res chain seq x y z
N MET A 1 -32.32 1.38 -67.57
CA MET A 1 -32.44 1.73 -66.15
C MET A 1 -32.55 0.47 -65.27
N LYS A 2 -31.58 -0.39 -65.19
CA LYS A 2 -31.59 -1.60 -64.30
C LYS A 2 -30.15 -2.15 -64.00
N ARG A 3 -29.14 -1.30 -63.89
CA ARG A 3 -27.75 -1.73 -63.55
C ARG A 3 -27.03 -0.91 -62.45
N ILE A 4 -27.74 0.00 -61.77
CA ILE A 4 -27.09 0.90 -60.76
C ILE A 4 -27.43 0.47 -59.31
N THR A 5 -28.40 -0.45 -59.09
CA THR A 5 -28.87 -0.83 -57.74
C THR A 5 -28.09 -1.97 -57.10
N ALA A 6 -27.23 -2.69 -57.83
CA ALA A 6 -26.50 -3.85 -57.28
C ALA A 6 -25.12 -3.49 -56.66
N ILE A 7 -24.49 -2.40 -57.08
CA ILE A 7 -23.14 -2.01 -56.59
C ILE A 7 -23.21 -1.27 -55.25
N THR A 8 -24.32 -0.57 -54.97
CA THR A 8 -24.47 0.21 -53.73
C THR A 8 -24.76 -0.65 -52.52
N ILE A 9 -25.36 -1.82 -52.69
CA ILE A 9 -25.71 -2.74 -51.60
C ILE A 9 -24.47 -3.54 -51.14
N ILE A 10 -23.56 -3.87 -52.06
CA ILE A 10 -22.34 -4.63 -51.70
C ILE A 10 -21.34 -3.73 -50.94
N SER A 11 -21.27 -2.42 -51.23
CA SER A 11 -20.44 -1.49 -50.45
C SER A 11 -20.94 -1.21 -49.04
N LEU A 12 -22.25 -1.31 -48.78
CA LEU A 12 -22.80 -1.13 -47.43
C LEU A 12 -22.60 -2.39 -46.54
N ILE A 13 -22.56 -3.57 -47.15
CA ILE A 13 -22.34 -4.83 -46.40
C ILE A 13 -20.85 -5.01 -46.02
N LEU A 14 -19.91 -4.49 -46.83
CA LEU A 14 -18.47 -4.50 -46.49
C LEU A 14 -18.12 -3.51 -45.39
N PHE A 15 -18.88 -2.43 -45.21
CA PHE A 15 -18.60 -1.43 -44.15
C PHE A 15 -19.12 -1.85 -42.77
N CYS A 16 -20.11 -2.78 -42.72
CA CYS A 16 -20.62 -3.33 -41.46
C CYS A 16 -19.78 -4.50 -40.90
N LEU A 17 -18.84 -5.06 -41.66
CA LEU A 17 -17.97 -6.15 -41.19
C LEU A 17 -16.62 -5.69 -40.59
N TYR A 18 -16.32 -4.40 -40.67
CA TYR A 18 -15.07 -3.84 -40.09
C TYR A 18 -15.26 -3.22 -38.69
N SER A 19 -16.45 -3.31 -38.09
CA SER A 19 -16.73 -2.79 -36.74
C SER A 19 -16.98 -3.89 -35.70
N CYS A 20 -16.51 -5.11 -35.93
CA CYS A 20 -16.24 -6.04 -34.84
C CYS A 20 -14.83 -5.67 -34.31
N GLY A 21 -14.79 -4.71 -33.42
CA GLY A 21 -13.64 -4.49 -32.58
C GLY A 21 -13.32 -5.83 -31.91
N VAL A 22 -12.19 -6.44 -32.29
CA VAL A 22 -11.55 -7.45 -31.50
C VAL A 22 -11.38 -6.80 -30.13
N ALA A 23 -12.19 -7.21 -29.15
CA ALA A 23 -11.91 -6.92 -27.76
C ALA A 23 -10.54 -7.55 -27.51
N GLY A 24 -9.49 -6.72 -27.60
CA GLY A 24 -8.13 -7.14 -27.32
C GLY A 24 -8.17 -7.72 -25.90
N THR A 25 -7.79 -8.98 -25.77
CA THR A 25 -7.57 -9.55 -24.43
C THR A 25 -6.55 -8.64 -23.77
N LYS A 26 -6.98 -7.91 -22.72
CA LYS A 26 -6.09 -7.03 -21.97
C LYS A 26 -4.95 -7.92 -21.48
N GLU A 27 -3.73 -7.66 -21.96
CA GLU A 27 -2.58 -8.45 -21.55
C GLU A 27 -2.44 -8.35 -20.03
N ARG A 28 -2.04 -9.46 -19.38
CA ARG A 28 -1.85 -9.47 -17.93
C ARG A 28 -0.71 -8.52 -17.53
N VAL A 29 -0.79 -7.96 -16.36
CA VAL A 29 0.33 -7.26 -15.75
C VAL A 29 1.48 -8.23 -15.54
N VAL A 30 2.70 -7.82 -15.92
CA VAL A 30 3.95 -8.51 -15.63
C VAL A 30 4.72 -7.63 -14.64
N MET A 31 5.03 -8.17 -13.48
CA MET A 31 5.73 -7.40 -12.43
C MET A 31 7.24 -7.36 -12.69
N GLY A 32 7.93 -6.44 -12.02
CA GLY A 32 9.38 -6.31 -12.17
C GLY A 32 10.15 -7.59 -11.83
N ASP A 33 9.69 -8.35 -10.85
CA ASP A 33 10.32 -9.62 -10.42
C ASP A 33 10.16 -10.79 -11.40
N GLU A 34 9.20 -10.71 -12.32
CA GLU A 34 9.03 -11.70 -13.39
C GLU A 34 10.03 -11.50 -14.55
N GLN A 35 10.68 -10.35 -14.66
CA GLN A 35 11.53 -9.94 -15.78
C GLN A 35 13.01 -10.22 -15.49
N THR A 36 13.33 -11.49 -15.24
CA THR A 36 14.68 -11.95 -14.86
C THR A 36 15.77 -11.52 -15.84
N GLU A 37 15.47 -11.44 -17.13
CA GLU A 37 16.39 -11.01 -18.18
C GLU A 37 16.83 -9.53 -18.04
N LEU A 38 16.07 -8.71 -17.31
CA LEU A 38 16.40 -7.31 -17.09
C LEU A 38 17.28 -7.11 -15.85
N TYR A 39 17.04 -7.86 -14.76
CA TYR A 39 17.74 -7.58 -13.51
C TYR A 39 18.89 -8.56 -13.20
N LEU A 40 18.86 -9.82 -13.66
CA LEU A 40 19.95 -10.76 -13.39
C LEU A 40 21.31 -10.27 -13.92
N PRO A 41 21.43 -9.67 -15.12
CA PRO A 41 22.70 -9.12 -15.58
C PRO A 41 23.22 -7.96 -14.71
N LEU A 42 22.32 -7.23 -14.02
CA LEU A 42 22.70 -6.10 -13.17
C LEU A 42 23.33 -6.54 -11.83
N ILE A 43 23.11 -7.78 -11.42
CA ILE A 43 23.56 -8.33 -10.14
C ILE A 43 24.55 -9.49 -10.30
N GLU A 44 25.02 -9.77 -11.52
CA GLU A 44 25.97 -10.83 -11.79
C GLU A 44 27.27 -10.64 -10.98
N GLY A 45 27.65 -11.67 -10.20
CA GLY A 45 28.82 -11.63 -9.34
C GLY A 45 28.74 -10.70 -8.13
N GLN A 46 27.55 -10.15 -7.83
CA GLN A 46 27.34 -9.28 -6.68
C GLN A 46 26.67 -10.02 -5.52
N ARG A 47 27.00 -9.63 -4.30
CA ARG A 47 26.34 -10.07 -3.07
C ARG A 47 25.06 -9.24 -2.90
N VAL A 48 23.91 -9.91 -2.78
CA VAL A 48 22.59 -9.28 -2.74
C VAL A 48 22.03 -9.24 -1.33
N ALA A 49 21.60 -8.07 -0.86
CA ALA A 49 20.63 -7.94 0.23
C ALA A 49 19.24 -7.79 -0.39
N LEU A 50 18.28 -8.61 0.05
CA LEU A 50 16.92 -8.65 -0.50
C LEU A 50 15.90 -8.11 0.51
N LEU A 51 15.35 -6.91 0.29
CA LEU A 51 14.23 -6.38 1.07
C LEU A 51 12.93 -6.94 0.52
N THR A 52 12.31 -7.87 1.26
CA THR A 52 11.09 -8.55 0.84
C THR A 52 10.34 -9.16 2.03
N ASN A 53 9.15 -9.66 1.76
CA ASN A 53 8.35 -10.50 2.65
C ASN A 53 7.54 -11.52 1.84
N HIS A 54 6.53 -12.15 2.43
CA HIS A 54 5.67 -13.16 1.79
C HIS A 54 4.97 -12.68 0.50
N THR A 55 4.91 -11.38 0.24
CA THR A 55 4.28 -10.82 -0.96
C THR A 55 5.19 -10.81 -2.18
N GLY A 56 6.49 -11.08 -2.00
CA GLY A 56 7.49 -11.14 -3.07
C GLY A 56 7.32 -12.37 -3.97
N LEU A 57 6.16 -12.49 -4.64
CA LEU A 57 5.81 -13.61 -5.51
C LEU A 57 6.02 -13.20 -6.97
N ALA A 58 6.91 -13.90 -7.68
CA ALA A 58 7.14 -13.72 -9.11
C ALA A 58 5.99 -14.35 -9.91
N GLY A 59 4.91 -13.59 -10.03
CA GLY A 59 3.68 -13.98 -10.71
C GLY A 59 2.42 -13.53 -9.99
N THR A 60 1.28 -13.68 -10.68
CA THR A 60 -0.03 -13.16 -10.24
C THR A 60 -0.88 -14.17 -9.46
N LYS A 61 -0.29 -15.27 -9.01
CA LYS A 61 -0.99 -16.33 -8.26
C LYS A 61 -0.35 -16.53 -6.89
N ALA A 62 -1.16 -16.99 -5.94
CA ALA A 62 -0.69 -17.28 -4.57
C ALA A 62 0.35 -18.42 -4.49
N ASP A 63 0.39 -19.30 -5.48
CA ASP A 63 1.37 -20.39 -5.62
C ASP A 63 2.56 -20.05 -6.53
N SER A 64 2.68 -18.82 -6.98
CA SER A 64 3.86 -18.35 -7.73
C SER A 64 5.13 -18.47 -6.90
N PRO A 65 6.31 -18.71 -7.52
CA PRO A 65 7.56 -18.82 -6.81
C PRO A 65 7.89 -17.50 -6.10
N HIS A 66 8.46 -17.60 -4.91
CA HIS A 66 8.95 -16.42 -4.19
C HIS A 66 10.25 -15.90 -4.83
N ILE A 67 10.46 -14.58 -4.87
CA ILE A 67 11.66 -13.96 -5.47
C ILE A 67 12.97 -14.54 -4.90
N LEU A 68 13.04 -14.84 -3.61
CA LEU A 68 14.21 -15.51 -3.02
C LEU A 68 14.49 -16.84 -3.70
N ASP A 69 13.46 -17.66 -3.94
CA ASP A 69 13.62 -18.94 -4.61
C ASP A 69 14.07 -18.76 -6.07
N VAL A 70 13.55 -17.73 -6.76
CA VAL A 70 13.95 -17.38 -8.14
C VAL A 70 15.43 -17.00 -8.18
N LEU A 71 15.89 -16.11 -7.31
CA LEU A 71 17.28 -15.68 -7.24
C LEU A 71 18.22 -16.85 -6.96
N LEU A 72 17.90 -17.69 -5.99
CA LEU A 72 18.71 -18.86 -5.64
C LEU A 72 18.75 -19.90 -6.78
N ALA A 73 17.65 -20.11 -7.51
CA ALA A 73 17.62 -20.99 -8.69
C ALA A 73 18.56 -20.49 -9.80
N HIS A 74 18.74 -19.19 -9.91
CA HIS A 74 19.70 -18.54 -10.81
C HIS A 74 21.11 -18.39 -10.21
N LYS A 75 21.38 -19.01 -9.04
CA LYS A 75 22.67 -19.00 -8.34
C LYS A 75 23.16 -17.60 -7.95
N VAL A 76 22.23 -16.69 -7.71
CA VAL A 76 22.54 -15.37 -7.16
C VAL A 76 23.00 -15.53 -5.72
N ASP A 77 24.04 -14.81 -5.34
CA ASP A 77 24.59 -14.79 -3.98
C ASP A 77 23.73 -13.89 -3.09
N VAL A 78 22.68 -14.46 -2.46
CA VAL A 78 21.79 -13.74 -1.54
C VAL A 78 22.32 -13.86 -0.12
N GLU A 79 23.03 -12.85 0.34
CA GLU A 79 23.65 -12.79 1.67
C GLU A 79 22.62 -12.71 2.80
N MET A 80 21.53 -11.98 2.58
CA MET A 80 20.51 -11.81 3.58
C MET A 80 19.16 -11.36 3.00
N VAL A 81 18.10 -11.74 3.69
CA VAL A 81 16.77 -11.16 3.54
C VAL A 81 16.58 -10.08 4.60
N LEU A 82 16.15 -8.91 4.19
CA LEU A 82 15.75 -7.79 5.05
C LEU A 82 14.23 -7.78 5.14
N SER A 83 13.71 -8.01 6.34
CA SER A 83 12.28 -8.19 6.55
C SER A 83 11.67 -6.95 7.22
N PRO A 84 10.60 -6.37 6.67
CA PRO A 84 9.89 -5.25 7.27
C PRO A 84 8.98 -5.70 8.43
N GLU A 85 8.04 -4.85 8.82
CA GLU A 85 6.96 -5.20 9.74
C GLU A 85 6.23 -6.47 9.27
N HIS A 86 5.69 -7.24 10.19
CA HIS A 86 5.07 -8.57 10.01
C HIS A 86 6.04 -9.72 9.68
N GLY A 87 7.34 -9.42 9.52
CA GLY A 87 8.36 -10.45 9.29
C GLY A 87 8.36 -11.04 7.87
N PHE A 88 9.35 -11.88 7.58
CA PHE A 88 9.55 -12.46 6.25
C PHE A 88 8.38 -13.33 5.77
N ARG A 89 7.71 -14.04 6.69
CA ARG A 89 6.54 -14.89 6.37
C ARG A 89 5.20 -14.18 6.51
N GLY A 90 5.21 -12.89 6.91
CA GLY A 90 4.01 -12.06 6.99
C GLY A 90 3.01 -12.47 8.08
N THR A 91 3.45 -13.15 9.15
CA THR A 91 2.57 -13.74 10.16
C THR A 91 2.61 -13.03 11.52
N ALA A 92 3.54 -12.09 11.71
CA ALA A 92 3.65 -11.36 12.98
C ALA A 92 2.56 -10.29 13.11
N ASP A 93 2.13 -10.04 14.36
CA ASP A 93 1.16 -8.99 14.67
C ASP A 93 1.69 -7.59 14.30
N ALA A 94 0.79 -6.65 14.05
CA ALA A 94 1.17 -5.25 13.91
C ALA A 94 1.87 -4.78 15.20
N GLY A 95 3.06 -4.17 15.04
CA GLY A 95 3.86 -3.75 16.19
C GLY A 95 4.67 -4.86 16.87
N GLU A 96 4.54 -6.12 16.48
CA GLU A 96 5.29 -7.23 17.08
C GLU A 96 6.76 -7.18 16.67
N LYS A 97 7.67 -7.26 17.68
CA LYS A 97 9.12 -7.33 17.43
C LYS A 97 9.48 -8.74 16.99
N VAL A 98 9.79 -8.91 15.71
CA VAL A 98 10.33 -10.15 15.17
C VAL A 98 11.85 -10.10 15.26
N GLY A 99 12.47 -11.08 15.90
CA GLY A 99 13.93 -11.20 15.94
C GLY A 99 14.50 -11.63 14.58
N SER A 100 15.80 -11.37 14.39
CA SER A 100 16.54 -11.95 13.24
C SER A 100 16.62 -13.47 13.39
N THR A 101 16.52 -14.18 12.27
CA THR A 101 16.47 -15.64 12.21
C THR A 101 17.14 -16.13 10.92
N THR A 102 17.02 -17.40 10.60
CA THR A 102 17.43 -17.99 9.33
C THR A 102 16.20 -18.61 8.66
N ASP A 103 16.03 -18.39 7.37
CA ASP A 103 14.94 -19.05 6.65
C ASP A 103 15.17 -20.57 6.63
N PRO A 104 14.24 -21.37 7.19
CA PRO A 104 14.45 -22.81 7.33
C PRO A 104 14.47 -23.56 5.98
N LYS A 105 13.93 -22.97 4.93
CA LYS A 105 13.88 -23.58 3.58
C LYS A 105 15.19 -23.38 2.83
N THR A 106 15.78 -22.20 2.93
CA THR A 106 16.93 -21.82 2.09
C THR A 106 18.23 -21.68 2.86
N GLY A 107 18.19 -21.55 4.19
CA GLY A 107 19.36 -21.28 5.02
C GLY A 107 19.82 -19.82 4.99
N VAL A 108 19.17 -18.94 4.23
CA VAL A 108 19.52 -17.51 4.12
C VAL A 108 19.19 -16.78 5.41
N PRO A 109 20.10 -15.96 5.97
CA PRO A 109 19.81 -15.12 7.14
C PRO A 109 18.66 -14.13 6.88
N VAL A 110 17.75 -13.99 7.84
CA VAL A 110 16.64 -13.04 7.81
C VAL A 110 16.86 -12.01 8.90
N ILE A 111 17.07 -10.76 8.52
CA ILE A 111 17.29 -9.63 9.44
C ILE A 111 16.00 -8.80 9.52
N SER A 112 15.45 -8.68 10.74
CA SER A 112 14.28 -7.84 10.97
C SER A 112 14.67 -6.36 11.02
N LEU A 113 14.01 -5.56 10.20
CA LEU A 113 14.18 -4.09 10.16
C LEU A 113 13.11 -3.35 10.99
N TYR A 114 12.20 -4.07 11.63
CA TYR A 114 11.10 -3.46 12.38
C TYR A 114 11.55 -2.89 13.74
N GLY A 115 11.02 -1.72 14.08
CA GLY A 115 11.34 -1.00 15.32
C GLY A 115 12.77 -0.42 15.35
N ALA A 116 13.43 -0.50 16.51
CA ALA A 116 14.85 -0.16 16.67
C ALA A 116 15.79 -1.24 16.13
N GLY A 117 15.29 -2.04 15.17
CA GLY A 117 15.88 -3.24 14.65
C GLY A 117 17.31 -3.11 14.14
N ALA A 118 17.89 -4.23 13.77
CA ALA A 118 19.27 -4.31 13.29
C ALA A 118 19.47 -3.34 12.11
N LYS A 119 20.57 -2.61 12.15
CA LYS A 119 21.09 -1.95 10.96
C LYS A 119 21.94 -2.98 10.24
N PRO A 120 21.56 -3.41 9.03
CA PRO A 120 22.43 -4.33 8.28
C PRO A 120 23.75 -3.63 8.00
N ASP A 121 24.85 -4.42 8.08
CA ASP A 121 26.16 -3.94 7.72
C ASP A 121 26.22 -3.73 6.20
N PRO A 122 26.42 -2.49 5.69
CA PRO A 122 26.49 -2.26 4.26
C PRO A 122 27.72 -2.91 3.60
N GLU A 123 28.74 -3.31 4.36
CA GLU A 123 29.90 -4.02 3.82
C GLU A 123 29.59 -5.51 3.55
N ALA A 124 28.49 -6.03 4.09
CA ALA A 124 28.09 -7.41 3.87
C ALA A 124 27.46 -7.66 2.48
N PHE A 125 27.06 -6.61 1.74
CA PHE A 125 26.43 -6.74 0.42
C PHE A 125 26.90 -5.66 -0.56
N ASP A 126 26.67 -5.87 -1.84
CA ASP A 126 27.08 -4.95 -2.91
C ASP A 126 25.86 -4.21 -3.51
N VAL A 127 24.69 -4.84 -3.52
CA VAL A 127 23.45 -4.30 -4.06
C VAL A 127 22.28 -4.63 -3.16
N LEU A 128 21.35 -3.67 -3.00
CA LEU A 128 20.06 -3.89 -2.39
C LEU A 128 19.02 -4.14 -3.48
N MET A 129 18.34 -5.27 -3.43
CA MET A 129 17.12 -5.50 -4.20
C MET A 129 15.90 -5.31 -3.31
N VAL A 130 14.86 -4.68 -3.86
CA VAL A 130 13.58 -4.44 -3.18
C VAL A 130 12.47 -5.08 -3.98
N ASP A 131 11.74 -5.99 -3.37
CA ASP A 131 10.59 -6.66 -3.94
C ASP A 131 9.53 -6.88 -2.86
N ILE A 132 8.58 -5.98 -2.77
CA ILE A 132 7.55 -5.97 -1.73
C ILE A 132 6.29 -5.28 -2.23
N GLN A 133 5.11 -5.82 -1.87
CA GLN A 133 3.82 -5.24 -2.22
C GLN A 133 3.42 -4.14 -1.23
N ASP A 134 3.24 -2.94 -1.74
CA ASP A 134 2.63 -1.80 -1.03
C ASP A 134 1.15 -1.66 -1.42
N VAL A 135 0.38 -0.88 -0.65
CA VAL A 135 -1.04 -0.63 -0.93
C VAL A 135 -1.34 0.84 -1.26
N GLY A 136 -0.31 1.66 -1.47
CA GLY A 136 -0.45 3.04 -1.96
C GLY A 136 -0.95 4.05 -0.95
N THR A 137 -0.86 3.76 0.35
CA THR A 137 -1.26 4.67 1.42
C THR A 137 -0.09 5.07 2.31
N ARG A 138 -0.04 6.36 2.68
CA ARG A 138 1.08 6.93 3.44
C ARG A 138 1.38 6.23 4.76
N PHE A 139 0.39 5.72 5.46
CA PHE A 139 0.57 5.04 6.75
C PHE A 139 0.79 3.53 6.60
N TYR A 140 0.84 2.98 5.37
CA TYR A 140 1.34 1.64 5.11
C TYR A 140 2.86 1.70 4.98
N THR A 141 3.60 1.16 5.96
CA THR A 141 4.96 1.61 6.30
C THR A 141 6.11 0.99 5.50
N TYR A 142 5.82 0.19 4.47
CA TYR A 142 6.88 -0.47 3.69
C TYR A 142 7.78 0.51 2.94
N TYR A 143 7.21 1.60 2.41
CA TYR A 143 8.02 2.65 1.79
C TYR A 143 8.99 3.32 2.78
N ILE A 144 8.64 3.41 4.08
CA ILE A 144 9.53 3.96 5.11
C ILE A 144 10.72 3.02 5.33
N THR A 145 10.46 1.70 5.35
CA THR A 145 11.52 0.69 5.45
C THR A 145 12.42 0.74 4.22
N MET A 146 11.86 0.83 3.02
CA MET A 146 12.61 1.02 1.77
C MET A 146 13.48 2.29 1.83
N MET A 147 12.92 3.43 2.21
CA MET A 147 13.65 4.70 2.32
C MET A 147 14.80 4.63 3.33
N ARG A 148 14.60 3.96 4.48
CA ARG A 148 15.68 3.75 5.48
C ARG A 148 16.83 2.94 4.87
N MET A 149 16.55 1.91 4.09
CA MET A 149 17.56 1.12 3.40
C MET A 149 18.21 1.90 2.25
N MET A 150 17.46 2.72 1.52
CA MET A 150 18.02 3.64 0.53
C MET A 150 19.03 4.61 1.16
N ASN A 151 18.77 5.11 2.38
CA ASN A 151 19.72 5.93 3.12
C ASN A 151 21.01 5.17 3.45
N VAL A 152 20.91 3.91 3.90
CA VAL A 152 22.08 3.05 4.17
C VAL A 152 22.89 2.85 2.89
N CYS A 153 22.24 2.51 1.79
CA CYS A 153 22.88 2.29 0.50
C CYS A 153 23.52 3.56 -0.05
N ALA A 154 22.82 4.70 0.02
CA ALA A 154 23.34 5.98 -0.44
C ALA A 154 24.59 6.43 0.34
N ALA A 155 24.61 6.24 1.66
CA ALA A 155 25.77 6.56 2.50
C ALA A 155 26.99 5.67 2.21
N ALA A 156 26.76 4.40 1.79
CA ALA A 156 27.80 3.43 1.47
C ALA A 156 28.14 3.35 -0.03
N GLY A 157 27.50 4.17 -0.88
CA GLY A 157 27.71 4.14 -2.33
C GLY A 157 27.20 2.85 -3.02
N LYS A 158 26.25 2.14 -2.37
CA LYS A 158 25.64 0.92 -2.90
C LYS A 158 24.48 1.21 -3.82
N GLN A 159 24.24 0.34 -4.81
CA GLN A 159 23.11 0.43 -5.73
C GLN A 159 21.84 -0.13 -5.10
N VAL A 160 20.70 0.47 -5.46
CA VAL A 160 19.36 -0.03 -5.13
C VAL A 160 18.63 -0.39 -6.41
N ILE A 161 18.08 -1.59 -6.48
CA ILE A 161 17.25 -2.09 -7.58
C ILE A 161 15.86 -2.39 -7.01
N ILE A 162 14.84 -1.76 -7.57
CA ILE A 162 13.44 -2.02 -7.20
C ILE A 162 12.79 -2.84 -8.30
N LEU A 163 12.30 -4.02 -7.94
CA LEU A 163 11.42 -4.83 -8.78
C LEU A 163 10.01 -4.33 -8.52
N ASP A 164 9.51 -3.46 -9.41
CA ASP A 164 8.30 -2.69 -9.13
C ASP A 164 7.04 -3.57 -9.21
N ARG A 165 6.03 -3.18 -8.42
CA ARG A 165 4.73 -3.85 -8.31
C ARG A 165 3.59 -2.88 -8.48
N PRO A 166 2.44 -3.32 -9.02
CA PRO A 166 1.25 -2.50 -9.11
C PRO A 166 0.83 -1.94 -7.76
N ASN A 167 0.42 -0.68 -7.75
CA ASN A 167 -0.29 -0.12 -6.61
C ASN A 167 -1.80 -0.40 -6.77
N PRO A 168 -2.44 -1.17 -5.86
CA PRO A 168 -3.88 -1.48 -5.97
C PRO A 168 -4.77 -0.23 -5.80
N ASN A 169 -4.23 0.84 -5.18
CA ASN A 169 -4.86 2.15 -5.04
C ASN A 169 -4.22 3.21 -5.95
N GLY A 170 -3.57 2.80 -7.06
CA GLY A 170 -2.86 3.69 -7.99
C GLY A 170 -3.75 4.69 -8.71
N PHE A 171 -5.03 4.39 -8.84
CA PHE A 171 -6.05 5.17 -9.56
C PHE A 171 -6.43 6.49 -8.88
N MET A 172 -6.01 6.70 -7.62
CA MET A 172 -6.43 7.86 -6.81
C MET A 172 -5.23 8.56 -6.17
N VAL A 173 -5.30 9.89 -6.15
CA VAL A 173 -4.45 10.75 -5.31
C VAL A 173 -5.39 11.57 -4.44
N ASP A 174 -5.36 11.33 -3.12
CA ASP A 174 -6.33 11.95 -2.21
C ASP A 174 -5.84 12.02 -0.76
N GLY A 175 -6.56 12.84 0.03
CA GLY A 175 -6.27 13.09 1.43
C GLY A 175 -5.20 14.17 1.66
N PRO A 176 -5.10 14.70 2.87
CA PRO A 176 -4.18 15.80 3.16
C PRO A 176 -2.73 15.39 3.03
N ILE A 177 -1.89 16.31 2.53
CA ILE A 177 -0.44 16.16 2.51
C ILE A 177 0.09 16.23 3.96
N LEU A 178 1.01 15.34 4.30
CA LEU A 178 1.63 15.34 5.63
C LEU A 178 2.31 16.68 5.93
N ASP A 179 1.81 17.40 6.92
CA ASP A 179 2.59 18.44 7.58
C ASP A 179 3.73 17.76 8.38
N MET A 180 4.98 18.09 8.05
CA MET A 180 6.16 17.42 8.59
C MET A 180 6.33 17.57 10.12
N LYS A 181 5.54 18.44 10.78
CA LYS A 181 5.48 18.44 12.26
C LYS A 181 4.85 17.15 12.82
N HIS A 182 4.04 16.44 12.02
CA HIS A 182 3.45 15.13 12.35
C HIS A 182 4.27 13.95 11.84
N LYS A 183 5.49 14.19 11.30
CA LYS A 183 6.40 13.10 10.87
C LYS A 183 6.54 12.06 11.97
N SER A 184 6.34 10.79 11.61
CA SER A 184 6.32 9.67 12.55
C SER A 184 6.62 8.34 11.86
N GLY A 185 6.51 7.23 12.61
CA GLY A 185 6.62 5.88 12.05
C GLY A 185 5.49 5.49 11.08
N VAL A 186 4.38 6.26 11.04
CA VAL A 186 3.24 6.04 10.13
C VAL A 186 3.10 7.15 9.07
N GLY A 187 4.08 8.03 8.95
CA GLY A 187 4.12 9.08 7.93
C GLY A 187 5.46 9.77 7.94
N ALA A 188 6.28 9.60 6.90
CA ALA A 188 7.65 10.07 6.87
C ALA A 188 7.93 11.13 5.78
N LEU A 189 7.05 11.27 4.80
CA LEU A 189 7.22 12.11 3.62
C LEU A 189 6.04 13.08 3.43
N PRO A 190 6.27 14.28 2.86
CA PRO A 190 5.22 15.25 2.58
C PRO A 190 4.42 14.84 1.32
N ILE A 191 3.66 13.75 1.44
CA ILE A 191 2.80 13.18 0.41
C ILE A 191 1.36 13.04 0.93
N PRO A 192 0.33 12.99 0.07
CA PRO A 192 -1.05 12.76 0.49
C PRO A 192 -1.25 11.37 1.10
N VAL A 193 -2.41 11.14 1.72
CA VAL A 193 -2.77 9.82 2.29
C VAL A 193 -2.74 8.75 1.20
N MET A 194 -3.46 8.96 0.10
CA MET A 194 -3.35 8.16 -1.12
C MET A 194 -2.46 8.90 -2.11
N HIS A 195 -1.28 8.36 -2.39
CA HIS A 195 -0.29 9.07 -3.22
C HIS A 195 -0.31 8.67 -4.70
N GLY A 196 -1.06 7.62 -5.05
CA GLY A 196 -1.25 7.17 -6.43
C GLY A 196 0.04 6.76 -7.15
N MET A 197 1.09 6.34 -6.45
CA MET A 197 2.37 5.93 -7.02
C MET A 197 2.69 4.49 -6.64
N THR A 198 3.46 3.79 -7.48
CA THR A 198 4.11 2.53 -7.09
C THR A 198 5.30 2.81 -6.17
N LEU A 199 5.88 1.76 -5.54
CA LEU A 199 7.12 1.92 -4.76
C LEU A 199 8.29 2.39 -5.62
N GLY A 200 8.39 1.94 -6.88
CA GLY A 200 9.41 2.38 -7.82
C GLY A 200 9.30 3.87 -8.13
N GLU A 201 8.10 4.36 -8.39
CA GLU A 201 7.84 5.78 -8.62
C GLU A 201 8.10 6.63 -7.37
N LEU A 202 7.66 6.15 -6.20
CA LEU A 202 7.91 6.83 -4.93
C LEU A 202 9.40 6.89 -4.61
N ALA A 203 10.17 5.84 -4.88
CA ALA A 203 11.63 5.85 -4.72
C ALA A 203 12.30 6.87 -5.65
N ARG A 204 11.85 6.99 -6.91
CA ARG A 204 12.32 8.03 -7.83
C ARG A 204 12.04 9.44 -7.28
N MET A 205 10.85 9.62 -6.69
CA MET A 205 10.47 10.90 -6.06
C MET A 205 11.34 11.18 -4.83
N ILE A 206 11.59 10.19 -3.97
CA ILE A 206 12.48 10.32 -2.79
C ILE A 206 13.87 10.82 -3.22
N VAL A 207 14.45 10.23 -4.27
CA VAL A 207 15.77 10.63 -4.78
C VAL A 207 15.70 12.01 -5.45
N GLY A 208 14.68 12.24 -6.28
CA GLY A 208 14.54 13.46 -7.08
C GLY A 208 14.24 14.71 -6.26
N GLU A 209 13.45 14.57 -5.21
CA GLU A 209 13.14 15.67 -4.26
C GLU A 209 14.22 15.83 -3.16
N GLY A 210 15.22 14.94 -3.14
CA GLY A 210 16.32 15.00 -2.15
C GLY A 210 15.87 14.68 -0.72
N TRP A 211 14.92 13.76 -0.56
CA TRP A 211 14.35 13.41 0.75
C TRP A 211 15.18 12.40 1.55
N LEU A 212 16.28 11.91 0.99
CA LEU A 212 17.25 11.12 1.73
C LEU A 212 18.02 12.00 2.73
N ASP A 213 18.49 11.38 3.80
CA ASP A 213 19.18 12.06 4.90
C ASP A 213 20.36 12.88 4.38
N GLY A 214 20.44 14.16 4.79
CA GLY A 214 21.51 15.05 4.35
C GLY A 214 21.57 15.32 2.84
N GLY A 215 20.53 15.01 2.08
CA GLY A 215 20.50 15.16 0.62
C GLY A 215 21.39 14.16 -0.13
N LEU A 216 21.64 12.98 0.46
CA LEU A 216 22.40 11.89 -0.16
C LEU A 216 21.84 11.53 -1.53
N LYS A 217 22.72 11.11 -2.42
CA LYS A 217 22.36 10.59 -3.74
C LYS A 217 22.35 9.07 -3.71
N CYS A 218 21.28 8.47 -4.14
CA CYS A 218 21.13 7.01 -4.25
C CYS A 218 21.23 6.59 -5.71
N SER A 219 22.08 5.59 -6.01
CA SER A 219 22.08 4.91 -7.30
C SER A 219 20.85 4.01 -7.34
N LEU A 220 19.85 4.38 -8.14
CA LEU A 220 18.55 3.72 -8.19
C LEU A 220 18.25 3.22 -9.60
N ILE A 221 17.88 1.93 -9.70
CA ILE A 221 17.28 1.34 -10.89
C ILE A 221 15.88 0.83 -10.49
N VAL A 222 14.91 1.05 -11.36
CA VAL A 222 13.56 0.47 -11.22
C VAL A 222 13.32 -0.45 -12.41
N ILE A 223 12.98 -1.71 -12.15
CA ILE A 223 12.48 -2.64 -13.17
C ILE A 223 10.96 -2.48 -13.19
N PRO A 224 10.40 -1.85 -14.21
CA PRO A 224 8.98 -1.49 -14.22
C PRO A 224 8.09 -2.69 -14.48
N CYS A 225 6.81 -2.58 -14.12
CA CYS A 225 5.77 -3.48 -14.56
C CYS A 225 5.48 -3.29 -16.06
N LEU A 226 5.11 -4.37 -16.76
CA LEU A 226 4.53 -4.28 -18.10
C LEU A 226 3.01 -4.38 -18.02
N ASN A 227 2.31 -3.75 -18.97
CA ASN A 227 0.86 -3.76 -19.10
C ASN A 227 0.12 -3.22 -17.85
N TYR A 228 0.76 -2.36 -17.09
CA TYR A 228 0.21 -1.66 -15.94
C TYR A 228 0.09 -0.16 -16.24
N THR A 229 -1.03 0.40 -15.84
CA THR A 229 -1.28 1.84 -15.74
C THR A 229 -1.84 2.16 -14.37
N HIS A 230 -1.87 3.42 -13.97
CA HIS A 230 -2.48 3.80 -12.70
C HIS A 230 -3.98 3.45 -12.60
N GLU A 231 -4.68 3.35 -13.74
CA GLU A 231 -6.09 2.94 -13.79
C GLU A 231 -6.29 1.42 -13.75
N THR A 232 -5.23 0.63 -13.72
CA THR A 232 -5.31 -0.82 -13.67
C THR A 232 -5.80 -1.25 -12.29
N LEU A 233 -6.99 -1.84 -12.23
CA LEU A 233 -7.48 -2.50 -11.02
C LEU A 233 -6.72 -3.82 -10.87
N TYR A 234 -5.75 -3.83 -9.97
CA TYR A 234 -4.90 -4.99 -9.72
C TYR A 234 -5.34 -5.69 -8.44
N GLU A 235 -5.77 -6.95 -8.60
CA GLU A 235 -6.11 -7.81 -7.49
C GLU A 235 -4.85 -8.47 -6.93
N LEU A 236 -4.62 -8.31 -5.63
CA LEU A 236 -3.44 -8.85 -4.97
C LEU A 236 -3.53 -10.38 -4.86
N PRO A 237 -2.48 -11.13 -5.25
CA PRO A 237 -2.48 -12.60 -5.21
C PRO A 237 -2.52 -13.18 -3.79
N VAL A 238 -2.04 -12.40 -2.82
CA VAL A 238 -2.04 -12.72 -1.40
C VAL A 238 -2.30 -11.46 -0.58
N ALA A 239 -2.84 -11.64 0.61
CA ALA A 239 -3.04 -10.55 1.57
C ALA A 239 -1.72 -9.81 1.85
N PRO A 240 -1.65 -8.48 1.71
CA PRO A 240 -0.40 -7.73 1.89
C PRO A 240 0.04 -7.67 3.36
N SER A 241 -0.88 -7.88 4.29
CA SER A 241 -0.61 -7.99 5.73
C SER A 241 -1.67 -8.87 6.41
N PRO A 242 -1.43 -9.37 7.64
CA PRO A 242 -2.38 -10.24 8.34
C PRO A 242 -3.77 -9.63 8.55
N ASN A 243 -3.89 -8.31 8.51
CA ASN A 243 -5.13 -7.59 8.77
C ASN A 243 -5.72 -6.89 7.53
N LEU A 244 -5.09 -6.97 6.35
CA LEU A 244 -5.70 -6.58 5.07
C LEU A 244 -5.96 -7.87 4.28
N LYS A 245 -7.06 -8.55 4.61
CA LYS A 245 -7.29 -9.94 4.19
C LYS A 245 -7.72 -10.08 2.74
N ASP A 246 -8.35 -9.06 2.18
CA ASP A 246 -8.89 -9.03 0.82
C ASP A 246 -8.89 -7.63 0.22
N MET A 247 -9.39 -7.50 -1.00
CA MET A 247 -9.42 -6.22 -1.72
C MET A 247 -10.43 -5.23 -1.14
N GLN A 248 -11.49 -5.69 -0.45
CA GLN A 248 -12.43 -4.82 0.25
C GLN A 248 -11.71 -4.05 1.36
N ALA A 249 -10.96 -4.78 2.20
CA ALA A 249 -10.13 -4.19 3.25
C ALA A 249 -9.06 -3.26 2.67
N VAL A 250 -8.41 -3.62 1.55
CA VAL A 250 -7.39 -2.78 0.89
C VAL A 250 -7.96 -1.46 0.38
N TYR A 251 -9.17 -1.46 -0.19
CA TYR A 251 -9.82 -0.23 -0.67
C TYR A 251 -10.39 0.62 0.47
N LEU A 252 -10.88 0.00 1.55
CA LEU A 252 -11.36 0.73 2.74
C LEU A 252 -10.21 1.27 3.61
N TYR A 253 -9.03 0.70 3.52
CA TYR A 253 -7.89 1.00 4.39
C TYR A 253 -7.53 2.50 4.46
N PRO A 254 -7.52 3.27 3.36
CA PRO A 254 -7.23 4.72 3.41
C PRO A 254 -8.12 5.50 4.36
N SER A 255 -9.37 5.07 4.52
CA SER A 255 -10.37 5.70 5.40
C SER A 255 -10.41 5.06 6.79
N THR A 256 -10.47 3.73 6.84
CA THR A 256 -10.70 3.00 8.10
C THR A 256 -9.47 2.88 8.99
N CYS A 257 -8.25 2.98 8.44
CA CYS A 257 -7.03 3.03 9.26
C CYS A 257 -7.01 4.24 10.22
N LEU A 258 -7.74 5.30 9.92
CA LEU A 258 -7.86 6.48 10.79
C LEU A 258 -8.47 6.13 12.15
N PHE A 259 -9.26 5.06 12.26
CA PHE A 259 -9.81 4.59 13.53
C PHE A 259 -8.74 4.10 14.51
N GLU A 260 -7.52 3.78 14.09
CA GLU A 260 -6.41 3.51 15.02
C GLU A 260 -6.07 4.74 15.89
N GLY A 261 -6.41 5.93 15.41
CA GLY A 261 -6.33 7.18 16.17
C GLY A 261 -7.46 7.40 17.15
N THR A 262 -8.37 6.43 17.32
CA THR A 262 -9.55 6.52 18.19
C THR A 262 -9.59 5.41 19.23
N THR A 263 -10.60 5.40 20.07
CA THR A 263 -10.87 4.33 21.03
C THR A 263 -11.71 3.19 20.45
N LEU A 264 -12.16 3.30 19.20
CA LEU A 264 -12.98 2.31 18.52
C LEU A 264 -12.15 1.13 18.05
N SER A 265 -12.81 -0.02 17.90
CA SER A 265 -12.29 -1.15 17.15
C SER A 265 -12.62 -0.95 15.66
N LEU A 266 -11.65 -1.26 14.81
CA LEU A 266 -11.81 -1.33 13.35
C LEU A 266 -11.84 -2.78 12.85
N GLY A 267 -12.25 -3.72 13.71
CA GLY A 267 -12.40 -5.12 13.37
C GLY A 267 -11.14 -5.98 13.51
N ARG A 268 -9.99 -5.45 13.97
CA ARG A 268 -8.85 -6.32 14.31
C ARG A 268 -9.29 -7.37 15.35
N GLY A 269 -8.90 -8.62 15.15
CA GLY A 269 -9.37 -9.74 15.97
C GLY A 269 -10.70 -10.34 15.50
N THR A 270 -11.15 -9.99 14.29
CA THR A 270 -12.29 -10.62 13.59
C THR A 270 -11.84 -11.17 12.23
N ASP A 271 -12.76 -11.72 11.47
CA ASP A 271 -12.49 -12.16 10.09
C ASP A 271 -12.50 -11.00 9.05
N PHE A 272 -12.91 -9.80 9.46
CA PHE A 272 -13.13 -8.62 8.61
C PHE A 272 -12.47 -7.33 9.18
N PRO A 273 -11.15 -7.34 9.48
CA PRO A 273 -10.45 -6.14 9.95
C PRO A 273 -10.39 -5.07 8.86
N PHE A 274 -10.56 -3.80 9.24
CA PHE A 274 -10.69 -2.61 8.38
C PHE A 274 -11.97 -2.51 7.55
N GLU A 275 -12.90 -3.45 7.74
CA GLU A 275 -14.18 -3.48 7.03
C GLU A 275 -15.37 -3.16 7.95
N VAL A 276 -15.11 -2.87 9.19
CA VAL A 276 -16.09 -2.47 10.22
C VAL A 276 -15.48 -1.45 11.17
N TYR A 277 -16.32 -0.71 11.88
CA TYR A 277 -15.89 0.04 13.06
C TYR A 277 -16.95 -0.02 14.15
N GLY A 278 -16.54 0.09 15.41
CA GLY A 278 -17.51 0.02 16.52
C GLY A 278 -16.89 0.17 17.90
N HIS A 279 -17.80 0.38 18.88
CA HIS A 279 -17.45 0.51 20.28
C HIS A 279 -18.58 -0.03 21.16
N PRO A 280 -18.31 -0.57 22.38
CA PRO A 280 -19.37 -1.02 23.29
C PRO A 280 -20.39 0.05 23.68
N SER A 281 -19.97 1.31 23.71
CA SER A 281 -20.79 2.45 24.09
C SER A 281 -21.38 3.22 22.91
N MET A 282 -21.18 2.73 21.68
CA MET A 282 -21.83 3.31 20.49
C MET A 282 -23.32 3.03 20.53
N ASP A 283 -24.14 3.87 19.90
CA ASP A 283 -25.57 3.64 19.75
C ASP A 283 -25.87 2.38 18.90
N GLU A 284 -27.10 1.89 19.01
CA GLU A 284 -27.53 0.69 18.26
C GLU A 284 -27.56 0.97 16.75
N THR A 285 -26.89 0.11 15.98
CA THR A 285 -26.82 0.20 14.52
C THR A 285 -27.44 -1.02 13.84
N GLY A 286 -27.82 -2.04 14.60
CA GLY A 286 -28.30 -3.33 14.10
C GLY A 286 -27.18 -4.32 13.74
N PHE A 287 -25.91 -3.91 13.90
CA PHE A 287 -24.73 -4.77 13.71
C PHE A 287 -23.85 -4.74 14.97
N ALA A 288 -23.32 -5.88 15.35
CA ALA A 288 -22.37 -6.00 16.46
C ALA A 288 -21.30 -7.05 16.14
N PHE A 289 -20.12 -6.86 16.73
CA PHE A 289 -19.01 -7.81 16.61
C PHE A 289 -18.18 -7.83 17.91
N THR A 290 -17.44 -8.91 18.11
CA THR A 290 -16.56 -9.04 19.29
C THR A 290 -15.13 -9.36 18.82
N PRO A 291 -14.16 -8.43 19.00
CA PRO A 291 -12.76 -8.72 18.76
C PRO A 291 -12.26 -9.81 19.70
N ILE A 292 -11.57 -10.82 19.16
CA ILE A 292 -10.91 -11.88 19.94
C ILE A 292 -9.44 -11.98 19.60
N SER A 293 -8.68 -12.70 20.41
CA SER A 293 -7.27 -12.96 20.08
C SER A 293 -7.16 -13.94 18.91
N VAL A 294 -6.56 -13.51 17.81
CA VAL A 294 -6.29 -14.33 16.63
C VAL A 294 -4.84 -14.13 16.15
N PRO A 295 -4.27 -15.05 15.35
CA PRO A 295 -2.99 -14.78 14.66
C PRO A 295 -3.07 -13.48 13.85
N GLY A 296 -2.04 -12.64 13.96
CA GLY A 296 -2.02 -11.31 13.34
C GLY A 296 -2.69 -10.20 14.16
N ALA A 297 -3.45 -10.55 15.22
CA ALA A 297 -4.05 -9.63 16.19
C ALA A 297 -4.24 -10.30 17.56
N LYS A 298 -3.13 -10.62 18.26
CA LYS A 298 -3.15 -11.29 19.58
C LYS A 298 -3.83 -10.45 20.66
N ASN A 299 -3.69 -9.14 20.59
CA ASN A 299 -4.26 -8.18 21.53
C ASN A 299 -5.02 -7.07 20.79
N PRO A 300 -6.14 -7.37 20.09
CA PRO A 300 -6.89 -6.36 19.38
C PRO A 300 -7.52 -5.34 20.34
N PRO A 301 -7.73 -4.10 19.90
CA PRO A 301 -8.51 -3.12 20.67
C PRO A 301 -9.88 -3.70 21.05
N LEU A 302 -10.34 -3.41 22.27
CA LEU A 302 -11.64 -3.87 22.81
C LEU A 302 -11.82 -5.40 22.82
N ARG A 303 -10.72 -6.15 22.96
CA ARG A 303 -10.76 -7.62 22.99
C ARG A 303 -11.78 -8.14 24.02
N ASP A 304 -12.53 -9.17 23.62
CA ASP A 304 -13.56 -9.85 24.40
C ASP A 304 -14.73 -8.93 24.84
N ARG A 305 -14.89 -7.77 24.19
CA ARG A 305 -16.01 -6.85 24.43
C ARG A 305 -16.88 -6.78 23.17
N GLU A 306 -18.18 -6.94 23.31
CA GLU A 306 -19.12 -6.73 22.22
C GLU A 306 -19.13 -5.24 21.85
N CYS A 307 -18.88 -4.95 20.57
CA CYS A 307 -18.90 -3.62 19.98
C CYS A 307 -20.15 -3.50 19.10
N LYS A 308 -20.97 -2.52 19.37
CA LYS A 308 -21.99 -2.04 18.43
C LYS A 308 -21.26 -1.29 17.33
N GLY A 309 -21.58 -1.52 16.07
CA GLY A 309 -20.77 -1.00 15.01
C GLY A 309 -21.47 -0.84 13.68
N VAL A 310 -20.73 -0.40 12.70
CA VAL A 310 -21.14 -0.26 11.32
C VAL A 310 -20.37 -1.28 10.48
N ASP A 311 -21.11 -1.96 9.59
CA ASP A 311 -20.59 -2.95 8.65
C ASP A 311 -20.42 -2.29 7.28
N LEU A 312 -19.19 -2.32 6.75
CA LEU A 312 -18.83 -1.72 5.45
C LEU A 312 -18.65 -2.77 4.35
N ARG A 313 -18.80 -4.07 4.66
CA ARG A 313 -18.49 -5.17 3.75
C ARG A 313 -19.38 -5.19 2.51
N GLU A 314 -20.62 -4.73 2.64
CA GLU A 314 -21.60 -4.72 1.56
C GLU A 314 -21.54 -3.47 0.68
N ILE A 315 -20.65 -2.51 0.98
CA ILE A 315 -20.46 -1.34 0.13
C ILE A 315 -19.78 -1.79 -1.17
N PRO A 316 -20.34 -1.49 -2.34
CA PRO A 316 -19.72 -1.85 -3.62
C PRO A 316 -18.31 -1.25 -3.74
N GLN A 317 -17.33 -2.04 -4.18
CA GLN A 317 -15.94 -1.60 -4.28
C GLN A 317 -15.76 -0.37 -5.18
N GLU A 318 -16.56 -0.25 -6.23
CA GLU A 318 -16.56 0.94 -7.09
C GLU A 318 -16.96 2.22 -6.36
N VAL A 319 -17.85 2.14 -5.36
CA VAL A 319 -18.24 3.27 -4.50
C VAL A 319 -17.07 3.63 -3.59
N ILE A 320 -16.45 2.64 -2.94
CA ILE A 320 -15.29 2.88 -2.07
C ILE A 320 -14.15 3.53 -2.86
N ARG A 321 -13.83 2.99 -4.04
CA ARG A 321 -12.78 3.55 -4.88
C ARG A 321 -13.08 4.96 -5.38
N ALA A 322 -14.35 5.28 -5.63
CA ALA A 322 -14.75 6.62 -6.07
C ALA A 322 -14.63 7.67 -4.95
N ASN A 323 -14.83 7.25 -3.69
CA ASN A 323 -14.78 8.14 -2.54
C ASN A 323 -13.35 8.49 -2.06
N GLY A 324 -12.35 7.66 -2.39
CA GLY A 324 -10.98 7.90 -1.93
C GLY A 324 -10.83 7.83 -0.41
N VAL A 325 -10.31 8.89 0.21
CA VAL A 325 -10.22 9.04 1.66
C VAL A 325 -11.54 9.58 2.19
N ASP A 326 -12.45 8.70 2.53
CA ASP A 326 -13.81 9.01 2.98
C ASP A 326 -13.84 9.25 4.49
N LEU A 327 -13.98 10.51 4.90
CA LEU A 327 -14.12 10.89 6.31
C LEU A 327 -15.53 10.70 6.86
N SER A 328 -16.52 10.36 6.03
CA SER A 328 -17.89 10.16 6.50
C SER A 328 -17.98 9.09 7.60
N TYR A 329 -17.14 8.04 7.51
CA TYR A 329 -17.08 6.96 8.50
C TYR A 329 -16.65 7.47 9.89
N ILE A 330 -15.59 8.28 9.96
CA ILE A 330 -15.10 8.77 11.25
C ILE A 330 -15.96 9.89 11.80
N VAL A 331 -16.56 10.72 10.94
CA VAL A 331 -17.54 11.75 11.32
C VAL A 331 -18.81 11.11 11.88
N ASP A 332 -19.34 10.06 11.22
CA ASP A 332 -20.47 9.27 11.72
C ASP A 332 -20.15 8.63 13.08
N ALA A 333 -19.01 7.97 13.19
CA ALA A 333 -18.56 7.35 14.44
C ALA A 333 -18.44 8.36 15.59
N TYR A 334 -17.90 9.55 15.33
CA TYR A 334 -17.78 10.61 16.33
C TYR A 334 -19.18 11.06 16.83
N LYS A 335 -20.11 11.27 15.91
CA LYS A 335 -21.50 11.65 16.23
C LYS A 335 -22.20 10.57 17.07
N ARG A 336 -22.04 9.30 16.72
CA ARG A 336 -22.62 8.16 17.44
C ARG A 336 -22.02 7.92 18.83
N MET A 337 -20.75 8.28 19.00
CA MET A 337 -20.07 8.17 20.30
C MET A 337 -20.36 9.33 21.25
N ALA A 338 -20.69 10.51 20.71
CA ALA A 338 -20.88 11.71 21.51
C ALA A 338 -21.90 11.57 22.67
N PRO A 339 -23.06 10.88 22.52
CA PRO A 339 -24.01 10.70 23.63
C PRO A 339 -23.47 9.88 24.81
N SER A 340 -22.44 9.02 24.58
CA SER A 340 -21.86 8.20 25.63
C SER A 340 -21.02 9.00 26.63
N GLY A 341 -20.53 10.17 26.23
CA GLY A 341 -19.59 10.96 27.01
C GLY A 341 -18.20 10.34 27.15
N GLU A 342 -17.94 9.18 26.48
CA GLU A 342 -16.65 8.53 26.51
C GLU A 342 -15.65 9.24 25.57
N LYS A 343 -14.36 9.06 25.89
CA LYS A 343 -13.28 9.59 25.07
C LYS A 343 -13.28 8.93 23.69
N PHE A 344 -13.22 9.74 22.63
CA PHE A 344 -13.17 9.26 21.24
C PHE A 344 -11.73 9.11 20.73
N TRP A 345 -10.88 10.12 20.93
CA TRP A 345 -9.53 10.16 20.37
C TRP A 345 -8.50 9.45 21.22
N ASN A 346 -7.59 8.71 20.59
CA ASN A 346 -6.45 8.05 21.22
C ASN A 346 -5.21 8.96 21.21
N GLY A 347 -5.16 9.92 22.13
CA GLY A 347 -4.07 10.90 22.20
C GLY A 347 -3.96 11.72 20.93
N SER A 348 -2.75 11.83 20.38
CA SER A 348 -2.42 12.52 19.11
C SER A 348 -2.10 11.54 17.98
N PHE A 349 -2.54 10.29 18.07
CA PHE A 349 -2.23 9.32 17.04
C PHE A 349 -3.04 9.56 15.75
N PHE A 350 -4.24 10.11 15.89
CA PHE A 350 -5.05 10.51 14.75
C PHE A 350 -4.35 11.53 13.85
N GLU A 351 -3.76 12.57 14.45
CA GLU A 351 -3.02 13.60 13.72
C GLU A 351 -1.78 13.04 13.00
N LYS A 352 -1.14 12.00 13.56
CA LYS A 352 -0.04 11.30 12.89
C LYS A 352 -0.49 10.50 11.66
N LEU A 353 -1.70 9.94 11.72
CA LEU A 353 -2.30 9.21 10.59
C LEU A 353 -2.77 10.18 9.52
N ILE A 354 -3.65 11.11 9.87
CA ILE A 354 -4.23 12.05 8.90
C ILE A 354 -3.20 13.08 8.41
N GLY A 355 -2.21 13.43 9.24
CA GLY A 355 -1.06 14.25 8.87
C GLY A 355 -1.24 15.76 9.03
N VAL A 356 -2.36 16.22 9.55
CA VAL A 356 -2.71 17.65 9.74
C VAL A 356 -3.53 17.84 11.02
N ASP A 357 -3.57 19.07 11.57
CA ASP A 357 -4.31 19.36 12.80
C ASP A 357 -5.80 19.64 12.59
N TYR A 358 -6.16 20.25 11.46
CA TYR A 358 -7.48 20.86 11.28
C TYR A 358 -8.60 19.81 11.19
N VAL A 359 -8.34 18.60 10.72
CA VAL A 359 -9.38 17.58 10.51
C VAL A 359 -10.09 17.25 11.82
N ARG A 360 -9.33 16.97 12.88
CA ARG A 360 -9.91 16.69 14.19
C ARG A 360 -10.72 17.85 14.72
N SER A 361 -10.17 19.06 14.68
CA SER A 361 -10.87 20.27 15.16
C SER A 361 -12.19 20.49 14.43
N MET A 362 -12.20 20.31 13.10
CA MET A 362 -13.42 20.45 12.30
C MET A 362 -14.47 19.39 12.63
N ILE A 363 -14.06 18.13 12.88
CA ILE A 363 -14.97 17.06 13.35
C ILE A 363 -15.58 17.46 14.71
N GLU A 364 -14.76 17.90 15.67
CA GLU A 364 -15.21 18.33 17.00
C GLU A 364 -16.14 19.56 16.93
N GLU A 365 -15.99 20.42 15.95
CA GLU A 365 -16.84 21.59 15.67
C GLU A 365 -18.14 21.22 14.90
N GLY A 366 -18.26 19.97 14.45
CA GLY A 366 -19.47 19.44 13.81
C GLY A 366 -19.52 19.63 12.29
N ALA A 367 -18.37 19.88 11.64
CA ALA A 367 -18.29 19.95 10.18
C ALA A 367 -18.67 18.61 9.53
N THR A 368 -19.14 18.67 8.29
CA THR A 368 -19.38 17.48 7.47
C THR A 368 -18.08 16.94 6.88
N ALA A 369 -18.10 15.68 6.41
CA ALA A 369 -16.95 15.09 5.74
C ALA A 369 -16.53 15.92 4.52
N GLU A 370 -17.50 16.31 3.70
CA GLU A 370 -17.29 17.10 2.47
C GLU A 370 -16.65 18.47 2.76
N GLU A 371 -17.07 19.15 3.84
CA GLU A 371 -16.48 20.44 4.25
C GLU A 371 -15.02 20.28 4.68
N ILE A 372 -14.68 19.14 5.30
CA ILE A 372 -13.32 18.86 5.72
C ILE A 372 -12.46 18.45 4.52
N GLU A 373 -12.97 17.57 3.66
CA GLU A 373 -12.29 17.05 2.48
C GLU A 373 -11.96 18.17 1.49
N ALA A 374 -12.84 19.13 1.30
CA ALA A 374 -12.59 20.31 0.48
C ALA A 374 -11.34 21.12 0.89
N ARG A 375 -10.84 20.94 2.14
CA ARG A 375 -9.66 21.66 2.63
C ARG A 375 -8.35 21.19 1.99
N TRP A 376 -8.26 19.95 1.53
CA TRP A 376 -7.03 19.42 0.92
C TRP A 376 -7.05 19.34 -0.61
N GLU A 377 -8.18 19.67 -1.25
CA GLU A 377 -8.29 19.61 -2.72
C GLU A 377 -7.19 20.41 -3.43
N GLU A 378 -6.91 21.64 -2.95
CA GLU A 378 -5.89 22.50 -3.55
C GLU A 378 -4.47 21.93 -3.29
N ASP A 379 -4.22 21.33 -2.13
CA ASP A 379 -2.95 20.68 -1.80
C ASP A 379 -2.71 19.47 -2.71
N VAL A 380 -3.73 18.64 -2.92
CA VAL A 380 -3.68 17.51 -3.85
C VAL A 380 -3.42 17.99 -5.27
N LYS A 381 -4.13 19.02 -5.73
CA LYS A 381 -3.95 19.62 -7.04
C LYS A 381 -2.51 20.14 -7.25
N ASN A 382 -1.93 20.75 -6.21
CA ASN A 382 -0.54 21.22 -6.24
C ASN A 382 0.49 20.08 -6.18
N PHE A 383 0.12 18.92 -5.62
CA PHE A 383 0.98 17.73 -5.58
C PHE A 383 1.06 17.04 -6.95
N LEU A 384 0.00 17.00 -7.74
CA LEU A 384 -0.06 16.29 -9.02
C LEU A 384 1.08 16.65 -9.99
N PRO A 385 1.43 17.94 -10.23
CA PRO A 385 2.55 18.30 -11.10
C PRO A 385 3.91 17.86 -10.53
N LYS A 386 4.05 17.77 -9.22
CA LYS A 386 5.26 17.25 -8.56
C LYS A 386 5.36 15.74 -8.79
N ARG A 387 4.27 15.00 -8.54
CA ARG A 387 4.13 13.57 -8.77
C ARG A 387 4.47 13.19 -10.22
N ALA A 388 3.91 13.93 -11.18
CA ALA A 388 4.05 13.66 -12.62
C ALA A 388 5.51 13.56 -13.12
N LYS A 389 6.47 14.21 -12.45
CA LYS A 389 7.91 14.14 -12.80
C LYS A 389 8.53 12.77 -12.55
N TYR A 390 7.90 11.96 -11.71
CA TYR A 390 8.47 10.70 -11.21
C TYR A 390 7.71 9.47 -11.69
N LEU A 391 6.58 9.67 -12.36
CA LEU A 391 5.79 8.57 -12.91
C LEU A 391 6.57 7.77 -13.93
N ILE A 392 6.31 6.49 -13.97
CA ILE A 392 6.81 5.49 -14.93
C ILE A 392 5.64 5.05 -15.82
N TYR A 393 4.46 5.05 -15.25
CA TYR A 393 3.23 4.56 -15.88
C TYR A 393 2.26 5.70 -16.19
N GLU A 394 1.40 5.47 -17.18
CA GLU A 394 0.34 6.41 -17.58
C GLU A 394 -0.84 6.42 -16.58
#